data_c5f300992d4f60f195c15e0dc83e4a79
#
_entry.id   c5f300992d4f60f195c15e0dc83e4a79
#
_cell.length_a   1.000
_cell.length_b   1.000
_cell.length_c   1.000
_cell.angle_alpha   90.00
_cell.angle_beta   90.00
_cell.angle_gamma   90.00
#
_symmetry.space_group_name_H-M   'P 1'
#
loop_
_entity.id
_entity.type
_entity.pdbx_description
1 polymer ?
#
loop_
_entity_poly.entity_id
_entity_poly.type
_entity_poly.pdbx_seq_one_letter_code
_entity_poly.pdbx_strand_id
1 'polypeptide(L)'
;MKCINTTDAVGHVLCHDITRIVKDVVKDTAFRKGHIVTEEDIPVLLSLGKDHLYVWEKDENTLHENEAAEILCGVCKNENMHPTDVKEGKIELVADCDGLFRVDVPRLDAINEIDEIMIATRHNNTPVKKGDRLLGTRVIPLVIAKEKMELVKETAGPGPLVSLTPYKPMKAGIVTTGNEVYYGRIKDTFTPVIIEKLASYGIEVSGHILCDDNMEKITNAILQLKEEGADLILCS
;
A
#
# COMPACT_ATOMS: atom_id res chain seq x y z
N MET A 1 -23.88 -17.57 16.29
CA MET A 1 -24.83 -17.59 15.17
C MET A 1 -26.21 -17.89 15.71
N LYS A 2 -27.18 -17.03 15.47
CA LYS A 2 -28.55 -17.13 16.00
C LYS A 2 -29.56 -17.01 14.86
N CYS A 3 -30.66 -17.73 14.93
CA CYS A 3 -31.81 -17.58 14.05
C CYS A 3 -32.78 -16.59 14.70
N ILE A 4 -33.13 -15.50 14.03
CA ILE A 4 -34.07 -14.47 14.52
C ILE A 4 -35.11 -14.17 13.45
N ASN A 5 -36.22 -13.55 13.85
CA ASN A 5 -37.20 -13.05 12.88
C ASN A 5 -36.58 -11.91 12.08
N THR A 6 -36.91 -11.83 10.79
CA THR A 6 -36.39 -10.79 9.89
C THR A 6 -36.72 -9.39 10.38
N THR A 7 -37.87 -9.19 10.98
CA THR A 7 -38.29 -7.91 11.59
C THR A 7 -37.41 -7.44 12.73
N ASP A 8 -36.71 -8.36 13.40
CA ASP A 8 -35.84 -8.10 14.55
C ASP A 8 -34.38 -8.03 14.14
N ALA A 9 -34.10 -8.12 12.83
CA ALA A 9 -32.72 -8.28 12.31
C ALA A 9 -31.98 -6.97 12.10
N VAL A 10 -32.58 -5.81 12.24
CA VAL A 10 -31.94 -4.50 12.03
C VAL A 10 -30.70 -4.37 12.93
N GLY A 11 -29.57 -4.00 12.31
CA GLY A 11 -28.27 -3.87 12.97
C GLY A 11 -27.51 -5.19 13.16
N HIS A 12 -28.10 -6.33 12.80
CA HIS A 12 -27.43 -7.63 12.83
C HIS A 12 -26.72 -7.92 11.50
N VAL A 13 -25.75 -8.82 11.55
CA VAL A 13 -24.91 -9.19 10.42
C VAL A 13 -25.35 -10.53 9.84
N LEU A 14 -25.62 -10.59 8.53
CA LEU A 14 -26.01 -11.82 7.83
C LEU A 14 -24.86 -12.85 7.82
N CYS A 15 -25.18 -14.10 8.19
CA CYS A 15 -24.21 -15.20 8.22
C CYS A 15 -23.95 -15.85 6.86
N HIS A 16 -24.79 -15.61 5.85
CA HIS A 16 -24.69 -16.20 4.52
C HIS A 16 -25.34 -15.31 3.45
N ASP A 17 -25.00 -15.58 2.19
CA ASP A 17 -25.59 -14.90 1.04
C ASP A 17 -27.09 -15.18 0.93
N ILE A 18 -27.85 -14.15 0.59
CA ILE A 18 -29.28 -14.29 0.25
C ILE A 18 -29.43 -14.03 -1.24
N THR A 19 -29.85 -15.07 -1.96
CA THR A 19 -30.02 -15.03 -3.41
C THR A 19 -31.44 -14.67 -3.78
N ARG A 20 -31.60 -13.79 -4.76
CA ARG A 20 -32.86 -13.51 -5.43
C ARG A 20 -32.93 -14.31 -6.72
N ILE A 21 -34.00 -15.10 -6.88
CA ILE A 21 -34.29 -15.83 -8.10
C ILE A 21 -35.58 -15.28 -8.69
N VAL A 22 -35.51 -14.65 -9.86
CA VAL A 22 -36.68 -14.23 -10.64
C VAL A 22 -36.66 -15.04 -11.91
N LYS A 23 -37.71 -15.82 -12.15
CA LYS A 23 -37.83 -16.70 -13.33
C LYS A 23 -37.59 -15.90 -14.60
N ASP A 24 -36.70 -16.42 -15.46
CA ASP A 24 -36.34 -15.89 -16.79
C ASP A 24 -35.71 -14.48 -16.81
N VAL A 25 -35.37 -13.89 -15.64
CA VAL A 25 -34.83 -12.52 -15.54
C VAL A 25 -33.50 -12.44 -14.79
N VAL A 26 -33.42 -12.94 -13.55
CA VAL A 26 -32.22 -12.76 -12.68
C VAL A 26 -32.06 -13.95 -11.73
N LYS A 27 -30.79 -14.41 -11.64
CA LYS A 27 -30.30 -15.16 -10.49
C LYS A 27 -29.10 -14.37 -9.94
N ASP A 28 -29.33 -13.55 -8.91
CA ASP A 28 -28.32 -12.66 -8.33
C ASP A 28 -28.32 -12.76 -6.81
N THR A 29 -27.21 -12.40 -6.19
CA THR A 29 -27.10 -12.26 -4.74
C THR A 29 -27.71 -10.94 -4.33
N ALA A 30 -28.88 -10.97 -3.67
CA ALA A 30 -29.57 -9.78 -3.19
C ALA A 30 -28.83 -9.18 -1.99
N PHE A 31 -28.39 -10.02 -1.07
CA PHE A 31 -27.58 -9.62 0.09
C PHE A 31 -26.42 -10.61 0.26
N ARG A 32 -25.24 -10.09 0.50
CA ARG A 32 -24.06 -10.91 0.74
C ARG A 32 -23.90 -11.25 2.21
N LYS A 33 -23.23 -12.35 2.48
CA LYS A 33 -22.67 -12.64 3.79
C LYS A 33 -21.90 -11.42 4.29
N GLY A 34 -22.12 -11.02 5.55
CA GLY A 34 -21.46 -9.85 6.11
C GLY A 34 -22.27 -8.53 5.98
N HIS A 35 -23.39 -8.55 5.24
CA HIS A 35 -24.27 -7.39 5.16
C HIS A 35 -24.90 -7.09 6.52
N ILE A 36 -24.83 -5.83 6.96
CA ILE A 36 -25.53 -5.33 8.15
C ILE A 36 -26.93 -4.96 7.74
N VAL A 37 -27.93 -5.64 8.31
CA VAL A 37 -29.33 -5.44 7.97
C VAL A 37 -29.79 -4.04 8.41
N THR A 38 -30.38 -3.29 7.48
CA THR A 38 -30.98 -1.98 7.72
C THR A 38 -32.52 -2.08 7.77
N GLU A 39 -33.21 -1.01 8.21
CA GLU A 39 -34.66 -0.95 8.17
C GLU A 39 -35.20 -1.08 6.75
N GLU A 40 -34.53 -0.54 5.76
CA GLU A 40 -34.90 -0.58 4.35
C GLU A 40 -34.78 -2.00 3.74
N ASP A 41 -33.96 -2.85 4.31
CA ASP A 41 -33.75 -4.23 3.85
C ASP A 41 -34.90 -5.16 4.27
N ILE A 42 -35.59 -4.87 5.37
CA ILE A 42 -36.64 -5.71 5.92
C ILE A 42 -37.73 -6.04 4.89
N PRO A 43 -38.33 -5.07 4.20
CA PRO A 43 -39.37 -5.36 3.20
C PRO A 43 -38.81 -6.22 2.04
N VAL A 44 -37.57 -5.99 1.64
CA VAL A 44 -36.89 -6.75 0.56
C VAL A 44 -36.69 -8.20 0.99
N LEU A 45 -36.13 -8.43 2.19
CA LEU A 45 -35.90 -9.75 2.75
C LEU A 45 -37.19 -10.56 2.87
N LEU A 46 -38.24 -9.96 3.39
CA LEU A 46 -39.57 -10.58 3.49
C LEU A 46 -40.13 -10.91 2.10
N SER A 47 -39.96 -10.04 1.10
CA SER A 47 -40.42 -10.29 -0.28
C SER A 47 -39.66 -11.47 -0.94
N LEU A 48 -38.46 -11.81 -0.45
CA LEU A 48 -37.67 -12.97 -0.87
C LEU A 48 -38.05 -14.25 -0.08
N GLY A 49 -39.11 -14.20 0.75
CA GLY A 49 -39.55 -15.32 1.56
C GLY A 49 -38.65 -15.64 2.75
N LYS A 50 -37.89 -14.65 3.21
CA LYS A 50 -36.99 -14.79 4.37
C LYS A 50 -37.66 -14.27 5.65
N ASP A 51 -38.51 -15.09 6.23
CA ASP A 51 -39.20 -14.75 7.52
C ASP A 51 -38.24 -14.83 8.72
N HIS A 52 -37.16 -15.63 8.58
CA HIS A 52 -36.10 -15.81 9.56
C HIS A 52 -34.72 -15.68 8.92
N LEU A 53 -33.78 -15.10 9.66
CA LEU A 53 -32.39 -14.90 9.25
C LEU A 53 -31.42 -15.55 10.23
N TYR A 54 -30.36 -16.13 9.71
CA TYR A 54 -29.22 -16.51 10.54
C TYR A 54 -28.27 -15.32 10.61
N VAL A 55 -28.08 -14.79 11.83
CA VAL A 55 -27.29 -13.59 12.09
C VAL A 55 -26.19 -13.85 13.11
N TRP A 56 -25.16 -13.03 13.08
CA TRP A 56 -24.22 -12.90 14.19
C TRP A 56 -24.80 -11.93 15.22
N GLU A 57 -24.75 -12.32 16.49
CA GLU A 57 -25.08 -11.38 17.57
C GLU A 57 -23.97 -10.33 17.65
N LYS A 58 -24.35 -9.05 17.68
CA LYS A 58 -23.42 -7.96 17.97
C LYS A 58 -23.10 -8.05 19.47
N ASP A 59 -21.91 -8.57 19.79
CA ASP A 59 -21.35 -8.56 21.14
C ASP A 59 -20.53 -7.28 21.32
N GLU A 60 -20.58 -6.66 22.50
CA GLU A 60 -19.78 -5.48 22.84
C GLU A 60 -18.26 -5.76 22.76
N ASN A 61 -17.86 -7.03 22.87
CA ASN A 61 -16.47 -7.48 22.80
C ASN A 61 -15.99 -7.85 21.38
N THR A 62 -16.84 -7.65 20.35
CA THR A 62 -16.50 -7.98 18.97
C THR A 62 -16.66 -6.78 18.05
N LEU A 63 -15.96 -6.84 16.91
CA LEU A 63 -16.01 -5.86 15.81
C LEU A 63 -16.44 -6.56 14.53
N HIS A 64 -17.20 -5.86 13.69
CA HIS A 64 -17.44 -6.28 12.32
C HIS A 64 -16.13 -6.18 11.51
N GLU A 65 -15.93 -7.05 10.50
CA GLU A 65 -14.72 -7.09 9.67
C GLU A 65 -14.34 -5.71 9.09
N ASN A 66 -15.31 -4.88 8.74
CA ASN A 66 -15.04 -3.55 8.19
C ASN A 66 -14.54 -2.57 9.26
N GLU A 67 -15.11 -2.59 10.48
CA GLU A 67 -14.63 -1.79 11.60
C GLU A 67 -13.19 -2.18 11.99
N ALA A 68 -12.91 -3.48 12.01
CA ALA A 68 -11.58 -4.01 12.29
C ALA A 68 -10.58 -3.70 11.16
N ALA A 69 -11.02 -3.73 9.89
CA ALA A 69 -10.18 -3.35 8.75
C ALA A 69 -9.75 -1.87 8.81
N GLU A 70 -10.61 -0.98 9.28
CA GLU A 70 -10.27 0.44 9.50
C GLU A 70 -9.19 0.60 10.57
N ILE A 71 -9.28 -0.16 11.67
CA ILE A 71 -8.24 -0.16 12.71
C ILE A 71 -6.93 -0.70 12.15
N LEU A 72 -6.96 -1.82 11.44
CA LEU A 72 -5.79 -2.44 10.84
C LEU A 72 -5.13 -1.54 9.78
N CYS A 73 -5.94 -0.85 8.98
CA CYS A 73 -5.45 0.17 8.05
C CYS A 73 -4.83 1.37 8.79
N GLY A 74 -5.46 1.79 9.89
CA GLY A 74 -5.01 2.93 10.70
C GLY A 74 -3.61 2.75 11.28
N VAL A 75 -3.22 1.52 11.71
CA VAL A 75 -1.85 1.24 12.18
C VAL A 75 -0.82 1.22 11.06
N CYS A 76 -1.26 1.01 9.81
CA CYS A 76 -0.38 1.01 8.64
C CYS A 76 -0.25 2.39 8.00
N LYS A 77 -1.34 3.17 7.96
CA LYS A 77 -1.44 4.42 7.21
C LYS A 77 -0.46 5.47 7.74
N ASN A 78 0.23 6.11 6.80
CA ASN A 78 1.14 7.21 7.07
C ASN A 78 1.01 8.30 5.98
N GLU A 79 1.92 9.28 5.99
CA GLU A 79 1.98 10.33 4.97
C GLU A 79 2.24 9.77 3.56
N ASN A 80 1.83 10.52 2.55
CA ASN A 80 2.00 10.23 1.12
C ASN A 80 1.30 8.94 0.64
N MET A 81 0.24 8.53 1.33
CA MET A 81 -0.59 7.38 0.94
C MET A 81 -2.04 7.57 1.37
N HIS A 82 -2.96 6.99 0.62
CA HIS A 82 -4.39 7.00 0.93
C HIS A 82 -4.99 5.58 0.91
N PRO A 83 -6.02 5.32 1.73
CA PRO A 83 -6.74 4.06 1.70
C PRO A 83 -7.74 4.01 0.55
N THR A 84 -8.01 2.82 0.05
CA THR A 84 -9.21 2.53 -0.76
C THR A 84 -10.43 2.41 0.15
N ASP A 85 -11.62 2.38 -0.46
CA ASP A 85 -12.84 2.05 0.26
C ASP A 85 -12.74 0.65 0.89
N VAL A 86 -13.36 0.50 2.07
CA VAL A 86 -13.42 -0.79 2.76
C VAL A 86 -14.38 -1.73 2.01
N LYS A 87 -13.96 -2.96 1.80
CA LYS A 87 -14.78 -3.99 1.17
C LYS A 87 -14.44 -5.36 1.73
N GLU A 88 -15.42 -6.04 2.32
CA GLU A 88 -15.28 -7.41 2.85
C GLU A 88 -14.05 -7.54 3.77
N GLY A 89 -13.92 -6.65 4.75
CA GLY A 89 -12.80 -6.63 5.69
C GLY A 89 -11.43 -6.29 5.09
N LYS A 90 -11.40 -5.74 3.85
CA LYS A 90 -10.17 -5.42 3.12
C LYS A 90 -10.07 -3.92 2.84
N ILE A 91 -8.88 -3.37 3.05
CA ILE A 91 -8.48 -2.02 2.64
C ILE A 91 -7.09 -2.11 2.03
N GLU A 92 -6.84 -1.37 0.94
CA GLU A 92 -5.52 -1.23 0.34
C GLU A 92 -4.99 0.20 0.57
N LEU A 93 -3.68 0.37 0.74
CA LEU A 93 -3.03 1.68 0.73
C LEU A 93 -2.35 1.91 -0.61
N VAL A 94 -2.58 3.09 -1.17
CA VAL A 94 -2.10 3.50 -2.50
C VAL A 94 -1.16 4.69 -2.36
N ALA A 95 -0.08 4.72 -3.14
CA ALA A 95 0.92 5.78 -3.14
C ALA A 95 0.37 7.09 -3.73
N ASP A 96 0.59 8.22 -3.04
CA ASP A 96 0.23 9.55 -3.50
C ASP A 96 1.32 10.23 -4.34
N CYS A 97 2.55 9.69 -4.29
CA CYS A 97 3.72 10.22 -4.99
C CYS A 97 4.70 9.12 -5.38
N ASP A 98 5.62 9.44 -6.26
CA ASP A 98 6.81 8.62 -6.53
C ASP A 98 7.77 8.71 -5.34
N GLY A 99 8.36 7.57 -4.94
CA GLY A 99 9.22 7.56 -3.77
C GLY A 99 9.77 6.18 -3.41
N LEU A 100 10.43 6.14 -2.25
CA LEU A 100 10.93 4.91 -1.65
C LEU A 100 9.96 4.41 -0.58
N PHE A 101 9.38 3.24 -0.81
CA PHE A 101 8.53 2.55 0.15
C PHE A 101 9.38 1.71 1.10
N ARG A 102 9.11 1.85 2.41
CA ARG A 102 9.78 1.13 3.49
C ARG A 102 8.79 0.46 4.41
N VAL A 103 9.19 -0.70 4.94
CA VAL A 103 8.41 -1.53 5.85
C VAL A 103 9.26 -1.86 7.07
N ASP A 104 8.70 -1.73 8.26
CA ASP A 104 9.28 -2.29 9.48
C ASP A 104 8.92 -3.79 9.53
N VAL A 105 9.77 -4.60 8.89
CA VAL A 105 9.53 -6.03 8.70
C VAL A 105 9.33 -6.77 10.03
N PRO A 106 10.16 -6.59 11.07
CA PRO A 106 9.96 -7.28 12.34
C PRO A 106 8.60 -7.01 12.99
N ARG A 107 8.12 -5.76 12.96
CA ARG A 107 6.79 -5.43 13.49
C ARG A 107 5.66 -5.94 12.61
N LEU A 108 5.83 -5.90 11.28
CA LEU A 108 4.87 -6.47 10.35
C LEU A 108 4.70 -7.97 10.58
N ASP A 109 5.79 -8.70 10.71
CA ASP A 109 5.77 -10.15 10.95
C ASP A 109 5.09 -10.46 12.30
N ALA A 110 5.41 -9.72 13.36
CA ALA A 110 4.77 -9.88 14.67
C ALA A 110 3.25 -9.61 14.63
N ILE A 111 2.78 -8.65 13.83
CA ILE A 111 1.35 -8.42 13.63
C ILE A 111 0.73 -9.58 12.85
N ASN A 112 1.40 -10.08 11.81
CA ASN A 112 0.89 -11.19 11.01
C ASN A 112 0.91 -12.55 11.74
N GLU A 113 1.57 -12.66 12.89
CA GLU A 113 1.46 -13.82 13.80
C GLU A 113 0.16 -13.83 14.60
N ILE A 114 -0.57 -12.70 14.64
CA ILE A 114 -1.89 -12.64 15.29
C ILE A 114 -2.92 -13.29 14.36
N ASP A 115 -3.61 -14.31 14.85
CA ASP A 115 -4.60 -15.07 14.09
C ASP A 115 -5.72 -14.17 13.51
N GLU A 116 -6.24 -14.56 12.34
CA GLU A 116 -7.42 -13.98 11.69
C GLU A 116 -7.20 -12.61 11.04
N ILE A 117 -5.98 -12.11 11.02
CA ILE A 117 -5.62 -10.87 10.31
C ILE A 117 -4.45 -11.11 9.36
N MET A 118 -4.33 -10.26 8.35
CA MET A 118 -3.24 -10.33 7.39
C MET A 118 -2.93 -8.94 6.84
N ILE A 119 -1.65 -8.62 6.77
CA ILE A 119 -1.11 -7.46 6.07
C ILE A 119 -0.10 -7.97 5.04
N ALA A 120 -0.42 -7.79 3.75
CA ALA A 120 0.48 -8.09 2.65
C ALA A 120 1.05 -6.79 2.08
N THR A 121 2.37 -6.69 1.91
CA THR A 121 3.05 -5.47 1.45
C THR A 121 3.92 -5.74 0.23
N ARG A 122 4.32 -4.67 -0.47
CA ARG A 122 5.50 -4.71 -1.34
C ARG A 122 6.75 -4.95 -0.49
N HIS A 123 7.83 -5.40 -1.11
CA HIS A 123 9.11 -5.58 -0.42
C HIS A 123 9.60 -4.27 0.19
N ASN A 124 10.30 -4.39 1.32
CA ASN A 124 10.99 -3.27 1.95
C ASN A 124 12.03 -2.66 0.99
N ASN A 125 12.22 -1.34 1.06
CA ASN A 125 13.13 -0.57 0.20
C ASN A 125 12.83 -0.70 -1.30
N THR A 126 11.54 -0.71 -1.66
CA THR A 126 11.11 -0.77 -3.07
C THR A 126 10.77 0.62 -3.59
N PRO A 127 11.30 1.02 -4.78
CA PRO A 127 10.84 2.20 -5.47
C PRO A 127 9.41 2.03 -5.95
N VAL A 128 8.58 3.04 -5.74
CA VAL A 128 7.15 3.04 -6.13
C VAL A 128 6.80 4.30 -6.89
N LYS A 129 5.74 4.23 -7.68
CA LYS A 129 5.16 5.35 -8.41
C LYS A 129 3.81 5.73 -7.81
N LYS A 130 3.42 6.99 -8.02
CA LYS A 130 2.07 7.45 -7.69
C LYS A 130 1.02 6.53 -8.31
N GLY A 131 0.06 6.10 -7.48
CA GLY A 131 -0.99 5.15 -7.87
C GLY A 131 -0.63 3.68 -7.65
N ASP A 132 0.60 3.36 -7.28
CA ASP A 132 0.98 2.00 -6.93
C ASP A 132 0.30 1.55 -5.63
N ARG A 133 -0.17 0.29 -5.61
CA ARG A 133 -0.64 -0.35 -4.38
C ARG A 133 0.57 -0.73 -3.52
N LEU A 134 0.60 -0.21 -2.30
CA LEU A 134 1.71 -0.38 -1.35
C LEU A 134 1.52 -1.63 -0.49
N LEU A 135 0.31 -1.77 0.05
CA LEU A 135 -0.08 -2.89 0.88
C LEU A 135 -1.59 -3.13 0.81
N GLY A 136 -2.01 -4.31 1.26
CA GLY A 136 -3.41 -4.65 1.49
C GLY A 136 -3.56 -5.26 2.87
N THR A 137 -4.55 -4.79 3.62
CA THR A 137 -4.94 -5.34 4.91
C THR A 137 -6.18 -6.21 4.74
N ARG A 138 -6.33 -7.24 5.55
CA ARG A 138 -7.52 -8.07 5.58
C ARG A 138 -7.78 -8.61 6.98
N VAL A 139 -9.04 -8.52 7.39
CA VAL A 139 -9.58 -9.27 8.51
C VAL A 139 -10.32 -10.48 7.91
N ILE A 140 -9.97 -11.68 8.36
CA ILE A 140 -10.42 -12.93 7.72
C ILE A 140 -11.85 -13.30 8.14
N PRO A 141 -12.21 -13.28 9.46
CA PRO A 141 -13.56 -13.58 9.89
C PRO A 141 -14.47 -12.37 9.73
N LEU A 142 -15.77 -12.63 9.59
CA LEU A 142 -16.81 -11.62 9.51
C LEU A 142 -16.92 -10.76 10.78
N VAL A 143 -16.58 -11.36 11.91
CA VAL A 143 -16.58 -10.75 13.25
C VAL A 143 -15.32 -11.21 13.97
N ILE A 144 -14.57 -10.27 14.52
CA ILE A 144 -13.31 -10.49 15.24
C ILE A 144 -13.39 -9.95 16.67
N ALA A 145 -12.68 -10.57 17.62
CA ALA A 145 -12.58 -10.08 18.98
C ALA A 145 -11.87 -8.72 19.05
N LYS A 146 -12.41 -7.76 19.80
CA LYS A 146 -11.79 -6.45 20.04
C LYS A 146 -10.39 -6.58 20.64
N GLU A 147 -10.21 -7.53 21.54
CA GLU A 147 -8.91 -7.82 22.18
C GLU A 147 -7.80 -8.06 21.16
N LYS A 148 -8.09 -8.77 20.06
CA LYS A 148 -7.12 -8.98 18.97
C LYS A 148 -6.72 -7.67 18.30
N MET A 149 -7.67 -6.76 18.09
CA MET A 149 -7.39 -5.46 17.48
C MET A 149 -6.64 -4.51 18.43
N GLU A 150 -6.85 -4.64 19.73
CA GLU A 150 -6.00 -3.93 20.72
C GLU A 150 -4.58 -4.52 20.72
N LEU A 151 -4.43 -5.84 20.67
CA LEU A 151 -3.12 -6.49 20.54
C LEU A 151 -2.37 -6.04 19.26
N VAL A 152 -3.10 -5.86 18.14
CA VAL A 152 -2.53 -5.28 16.90
C VAL A 152 -1.95 -3.89 17.15
N LYS A 153 -2.69 -3.01 17.83
CA LYS A 153 -2.21 -1.65 18.15
C LYS A 153 -0.98 -1.67 19.06
N GLU A 154 -0.99 -2.53 20.09
CA GLU A 154 0.12 -2.71 21.00
C GLU A 154 1.37 -3.23 20.27
N THR A 155 1.20 -4.26 19.43
CA THR A 155 2.29 -4.86 18.64
C THR A 155 2.85 -3.88 17.61
N ALA A 156 1.98 -3.08 16.96
CA ALA A 156 2.39 -2.02 16.05
C ALA A 156 3.25 -0.96 16.74
N GLY A 157 3.00 -0.70 18.03
CA GLY A 157 3.77 0.24 18.82
C GLY A 157 3.79 1.67 18.27
N PRO A 158 4.66 2.53 18.77
CA PRO A 158 4.78 3.91 18.30
C PRO A 158 5.54 4.00 16.96
N GLY A 159 5.16 4.96 16.13
CA GLY A 159 5.76 5.24 14.83
C GLY A 159 5.20 4.41 13.68
N PRO A 160 5.57 4.77 12.45
CA PRO A 160 4.97 4.17 11.26
C PRO A 160 5.43 2.72 11.06
N LEU A 161 4.47 1.83 10.77
CA LEU A 161 4.75 0.46 10.33
C LEU A 161 5.30 0.45 8.90
N VAL A 162 4.76 1.32 8.05
CA VAL A 162 5.25 1.56 6.69
C VAL A 162 5.44 3.05 6.46
N SER A 163 6.31 3.40 5.53
CA SER A 163 6.53 4.80 5.14
C SER A 163 6.78 4.92 3.65
N LEU A 164 6.33 6.03 3.06
CA LEU A 164 6.65 6.42 1.70
C LEU A 164 7.39 7.75 1.73
N THR A 165 8.67 7.72 1.39
CA THR A 165 9.51 8.91 1.31
C THR A 165 9.56 9.39 -0.14
N PRO A 166 9.02 10.58 -0.45
CA PRO A 166 9.07 11.14 -1.80
C PRO A 166 10.51 11.32 -2.28
N TYR A 167 10.74 11.14 -3.58
CA TYR A 167 12.01 11.53 -4.17
C TYR A 167 12.15 13.05 -4.12
N LYS A 168 13.36 13.50 -3.77
CA LYS A 168 13.70 14.93 -3.83
C LYS A 168 14.15 15.26 -5.25
N PRO A 169 13.74 16.41 -5.82
CA PRO A 169 14.36 16.92 -7.02
C PRO A 169 15.87 17.07 -6.79
N MET A 170 16.67 16.49 -7.66
CA MET A 170 18.13 16.50 -7.57
C MET A 170 18.71 16.80 -8.95
N LYS A 171 19.91 17.42 -8.96
CA LYS A 171 20.75 17.59 -10.15
C LYS A 171 21.96 16.69 -10.02
N ALA A 172 22.32 16.00 -11.10
CA ALA A 172 23.49 15.16 -11.14
C ALA A 172 24.57 15.73 -12.07
N GLY A 173 25.81 15.59 -11.65
CA GLY A 173 26.99 15.77 -12.50
C GLY A 173 27.60 14.40 -12.84
N ILE A 174 28.15 14.24 -14.02
CA ILE A 174 28.84 13.02 -14.43
C ILE A 174 30.29 13.37 -14.76
N VAL A 175 31.24 12.65 -14.19
CA VAL A 175 32.67 12.67 -14.60
C VAL A 175 32.97 11.33 -15.21
N THR A 176 33.18 11.31 -16.52
CA THR A 176 33.64 10.12 -17.22
C THR A 176 35.16 10.13 -17.30
N THR A 177 35.80 9.07 -16.83
CA THR A 177 37.25 8.92 -16.83
C THR A 177 37.70 7.82 -17.81
N GLY A 178 38.95 7.83 -18.14
CA GLY A 178 39.58 6.81 -19.01
C GLY A 178 40.28 7.41 -20.22
N ASN A 179 41.55 7.09 -20.38
CA ASN A 179 42.35 7.58 -21.50
C ASN A 179 41.81 7.14 -22.86
N GLU A 180 41.18 5.97 -22.93
CA GLU A 180 40.62 5.43 -24.17
C GLU A 180 39.41 6.20 -24.65
N VAL A 181 38.55 6.66 -23.70
CA VAL A 181 37.37 7.48 -23.99
C VAL A 181 37.79 8.92 -24.24
N TYR A 182 38.68 9.46 -23.37
CA TYR A 182 39.15 10.83 -23.45
C TYR A 182 39.86 11.15 -24.78
N TYR A 183 40.70 10.23 -25.26
CA TYR A 183 41.41 10.39 -26.56
C TYR A 183 40.56 9.88 -27.74
N GLY A 184 39.31 9.52 -27.55
CA GLY A 184 38.42 9.09 -28.63
C GLY A 184 38.74 7.76 -29.28
N ARG A 185 39.51 6.89 -28.60
CA ARG A 185 39.85 5.56 -29.08
C ARG A 185 38.68 4.60 -29.07
N ILE A 186 37.79 4.76 -28.09
CA ILE A 186 36.52 4.07 -28.00
C ILE A 186 35.40 5.08 -27.71
N LYS A 187 34.17 4.70 -28.05
CA LYS A 187 32.99 5.52 -27.75
C LYS A 187 32.54 5.31 -26.29
N ASP A 188 32.21 6.40 -25.62
CA ASP A 188 31.57 6.32 -24.31
C ASP A 188 30.17 5.67 -24.42
N THR A 189 30.02 4.53 -23.81
CA THR A 189 28.76 3.76 -23.73
C THR A 189 28.16 3.78 -22.36
N PHE A 190 28.87 4.27 -21.33
CA PHE A 190 28.42 4.33 -19.95
C PHE A 190 27.56 5.55 -19.67
N THR A 191 27.98 6.73 -20.07
CA THR A 191 27.26 7.98 -19.80
C THR A 191 25.81 7.94 -20.29
N PRO A 192 25.47 7.45 -21.49
CA PRO A 192 24.07 7.35 -21.93
C PRO A 192 23.21 6.49 -21.00
N VAL A 193 23.72 5.36 -20.50
CA VAL A 193 23.03 4.44 -19.58
C VAL A 193 22.80 5.12 -18.22
N ILE A 194 23.80 5.85 -17.72
CA ILE A 194 23.70 6.59 -16.47
C ILE A 194 22.63 7.68 -16.60
N ILE A 195 22.62 8.44 -17.69
CA ILE A 195 21.63 9.49 -17.96
C ILE A 195 20.21 8.91 -17.98
N GLU A 196 19.99 7.81 -18.69
CA GLU A 196 18.69 7.13 -18.76
C GLU A 196 18.23 6.66 -17.37
N LYS A 197 19.15 6.08 -16.60
CA LYS A 197 18.85 5.62 -15.24
C LYS A 197 18.51 6.77 -14.30
N LEU A 198 19.23 7.87 -14.33
CA LEU A 198 18.96 9.08 -13.54
C LEU A 198 17.61 9.68 -13.92
N ALA A 199 17.30 9.75 -15.21
CA ALA A 199 16.03 10.25 -15.71
C ALA A 199 14.83 9.41 -15.19
N SER A 200 14.99 8.09 -15.01
CA SER A 200 13.94 7.22 -14.46
C SER A 200 13.58 7.55 -13.00
N TYR A 201 14.44 8.28 -12.27
CA TYR A 201 14.19 8.83 -10.93
C TYR A 201 13.89 10.33 -10.92
N GLY A 202 13.70 10.94 -12.09
CA GLY A 202 13.45 12.38 -12.22
C GLY A 202 14.67 13.25 -11.90
N ILE A 203 15.89 12.68 -11.98
CA ILE A 203 17.14 13.40 -11.74
C ILE A 203 17.68 13.95 -13.06
N GLU A 204 17.85 15.27 -13.12
CA GLU A 204 18.41 15.96 -14.28
C GLU A 204 19.94 15.92 -14.24
N VAL A 205 20.59 15.60 -15.38
CA VAL A 205 22.03 15.72 -15.51
C VAL A 205 22.36 17.16 -15.91
N SER A 206 22.92 17.94 -14.99
CA SER A 206 23.25 19.36 -15.18
C SER A 206 24.63 19.59 -15.79
N GLY A 207 25.51 18.59 -15.73
CA GLY A 207 26.86 18.69 -16.28
C GLY A 207 27.50 17.34 -16.53
N HIS A 208 28.33 17.27 -17.57
CA HIS A 208 29.16 16.10 -17.91
C HIS A 208 30.56 16.56 -18.28
N ILE A 209 31.58 16.03 -17.60
CA ILE A 209 32.96 16.34 -17.83
C ILE A 209 33.72 15.04 -18.14
N LEU A 210 34.43 15.03 -19.27
CA LEU A 210 35.26 13.92 -19.68
C LEU A 210 36.74 14.23 -19.31
N CYS A 211 37.39 13.32 -18.58
CA CYS A 211 38.77 13.44 -18.12
C CYS A 211 39.62 12.27 -18.57
N ASP A 212 40.93 12.52 -18.75
CA ASP A 212 41.90 11.46 -18.72
C ASP A 212 42.15 10.94 -17.29
N ASP A 213 42.99 9.89 -17.14
CA ASP A 213 43.23 9.25 -15.84
C ASP A 213 44.10 10.11 -14.88
N ASN A 214 44.11 11.43 -15.07
CA ASN A 214 44.82 12.35 -14.21
C ASN A 214 44.00 12.71 -12.97
N MET A 215 44.54 12.38 -11.79
CA MET A 215 43.84 12.60 -10.50
C MET A 215 43.47 14.06 -10.27
N GLU A 216 44.33 15.00 -10.61
CA GLU A 216 44.09 16.44 -10.42
C GLU A 216 42.96 16.94 -11.29
N LYS A 217 42.86 16.51 -12.56
CA LYS A 217 41.80 16.85 -13.47
C LYS A 217 40.47 16.28 -13.02
N ILE A 218 40.46 15.00 -12.59
CA ILE A 218 39.25 14.35 -12.05
C ILE A 218 38.76 15.10 -10.81
N THR A 219 39.66 15.44 -9.89
CA THR A 219 39.33 16.20 -8.67
C THR A 219 38.72 17.56 -9.02
N ASN A 220 39.34 18.29 -9.94
CA ASN A 220 38.85 19.59 -10.38
C ASN A 220 37.46 19.50 -11.07
N ALA A 221 37.25 18.46 -11.89
CA ALA A 221 35.93 18.22 -12.50
C ALA A 221 34.82 17.96 -11.46
N ILE A 222 35.11 17.15 -10.43
CA ILE A 222 34.19 16.91 -9.33
C ILE A 222 33.84 18.20 -8.58
N LEU A 223 34.91 19.00 -8.25
CA LEU A 223 34.68 20.27 -7.54
C LEU A 223 33.93 21.26 -8.40
N GLN A 224 34.21 21.35 -9.68
CA GLN A 224 33.47 22.21 -10.61
C GLN A 224 32.00 21.85 -10.67
N LEU A 225 31.62 20.57 -10.88
CA LEU A 225 30.24 20.14 -10.91
C LEU A 225 29.51 20.38 -9.59
N LYS A 226 30.21 20.26 -8.45
CA LYS A 226 29.69 20.59 -7.13
C LYS A 226 29.40 22.08 -7.00
N GLU A 227 30.31 22.95 -7.45
CA GLU A 227 30.14 24.40 -7.43
C GLU A 227 29.02 24.85 -8.37
N GLU A 228 28.83 24.15 -9.49
CA GLU A 228 27.71 24.35 -10.43
C GLU A 228 26.36 23.86 -9.89
N GLY A 229 26.32 23.28 -8.68
CA GLY A 229 25.12 22.92 -7.95
C GLY A 229 24.63 21.48 -8.19
N ALA A 230 25.51 20.56 -8.55
CA ALA A 230 25.17 19.14 -8.55
C ALA A 230 25.02 18.60 -7.12
N ASP A 231 23.87 17.98 -6.83
CA ASP A 231 23.57 17.31 -5.56
C ASP A 231 24.18 15.90 -5.49
N LEU A 232 24.40 15.29 -6.66
CA LEU A 232 24.93 13.96 -6.85
C LEU A 232 26.02 14.01 -7.95
N ILE A 233 27.18 13.42 -7.69
CA ILE A 233 28.25 13.30 -8.69
C ILE A 233 28.58 11.81 -8.88
N LEU A 234 28.50 11.36 -10.12
CA LEU A 234 28.88 10.00 -10.52
C LEU A 234 30.18 10.05 -11.30
N CYS A 235 31.13 9.18 -10.92
CA CYS A 235 32.37 8.98 -11.63
C CYS A 235 32.43 7.56 -12.20
N SER A 236 32.81 7.40 -13.46
CA SER A 236 32.97 6.10 -14.13
C SER A 236 34.41 5.87 -14.52
#